data_7cd05fe5cb8a28ae1279526628659b0d
#
_entry.id   7cd05fe5cb8a28ae1279526628659b0d
#
_cell.length_a   1.000
_cell.length_b   1.000
_cell.length_c   1.000
_cell.angle_alpha   90.00
_cell.angle_beta   90.00
_cell.angle_gamma   90.00
#
_symmetry.space_group_name_H-M   'P 1'
#
loop_
_entity.id
_entity.type
_entity.pdbx_description
1 polymer ?
#
loop_
_entity_poly.entity_id
_entity_poly.type
_entity_poly.pdbx_seq_one_letter_code
_entity_poly.pdbx_strand_id
1 'polypeptide(L)'
;MSSLPRSLYVAEPPQQYLVRPSVVVDCSVLAGLLFQEHWFKEAGQRIEGRSLKAPWLLDNELINVAVKKHRAGFEELAQNGLDTYTTMDIERFSTSPLKVYALAIRYQLSAYDAAYLWLAAELKAPLATFNEKLATAAQTHLSQLP
;
A
#
# COMPACT_ATOMS: atom_id res chain seq x y z
N MET A 1 35.31 -13.29 18.46
CA MET A 1 34.89 -12.70 18.79
C MET A 1 34.99 -12.66 19.69
N SER A 2 35.21 -12.28 19.99
CA SER A 2 35.06 -11.97 20.57
C SER A 2 34.93 -11.67 21.52
N SER A 3 35.22 -11.42 21.65
CA SER A 3 35.01 -10.94 22.46
C SER A 3 34.11 -10.61 22.90
N LEU A 4 34.02 -10.58 23.34
CA LEU A 4 33.04 -10.12 23.56
C LEU A 4 32.75 -9.06 23.55
N PRO A 5 32.04 -9.02 23.12
CA PRO A 5 31.66 -7.72 22.90
C PRO A 5 31.10 -7.09 24.08
N ARG A 6 31.23 -5.86 24.10
CA ARG A 6 30.68 -5.09 25.05
C ARG A 6 29.30 -4.85 24.80
N SER A 7 28.58 -4.28 25.70
CA SER A 7 27.21 -3.85 25.52
C SER A 7 27.09 -2.81 24.44
N LEU A 8 26.06 -2.94 23.62
CA LEU A 8 25.71 -1.91 22.66
C LEU A 8 24.81 -0.89 23.31
N TYR A 9 25.16 0.36 23.18
CA TYR A 9 24.34 1.45 23.69
C TYR A 9 23.73 2.20 22.55
N VAL A 10 22.40 2.30 22.54
CA VAL A 10 21.67 3.07 21.56
C VAL A 10 21.24 4.37 22.20
N ALA A 11 21.90 5.44 21.83
CA ALA A 11 21.66 6.75 22.43
C ALA A 11 20.52 7.52 21.77
N GLU A 12 20.10 7.09 20.61
CA GLU A 12 19.05 7.76 19.85
C GLU A 12 17.71 7.15 20.10
N PRO A 13 16.62 7.87 19.85
CA PRO A 13 15.29 7.30 20.01
C PRO A 13 15.14 6.05 19.15
N PRO A 14 14.72 4.92 19.73
CA PRO A 14 14.58 3.69 18.95
C PRO A 14 13.66 3.81 17.75
N GLN A 15 12.65 4.67 17.81
CA GLN A 15 11.72 4.85 16.70
C GLN A 15 12.43 5.26 15.41
N GLN A 16 13.51 5.98 15.49
CA GLN A 16 14.23 6.42 14.31
C GLN A 16 14.82 5.26 13.53
N TYR A 17 15.00 4.14 14.21
CA TYR A 17 15.56 2.94 13.58
C TYR A 17 14.54 1.86 13.33
N LEU A 18 13.55 1.78 14.20
CA LEU A 18 12.60 0.67 14.19
C LEU A 18 11.31 0.99 13.46
N VAL A 19 10.93 2.28 13.43
CA VAL A 19 9.69 2.69 12.79
C VAL A 19 9.97 3.14 11.39
N ARG A 20 9.45 2.40 10.44
CA ARG A 20 9.52 2.79 9.03
C ARG A 20 8.37 3.74 8.74
N PRO A 21 8.60 4.76 7.90
CA PRO A 21 7.50 5.63 7.50
C PRO A 21 6.38 4.82 6.85
N SER A 22 5.15 5.10 7.22
CA SER A 22 4.00 4.44 6.63
C SER A 22 3.75 4.94 5.21
N VAL A 23 3.26 4.06 4.37
CA VAL A 23 2.69 4.42 3.07
C VAL A 23 1.46 3.56 2.85
N VAL A 24 0.38 4.19 2.42
CA VAL A 24 -0.81 3.46 1.99
C VAL A 24 -0.60 3.09 0.51
N VAL A 25 -0.71 1.81 0.21
CA VAL A 25 -0.52 1.31 -1.15
C VAL A 25 -1.84 0.82 -1.70
N ASP A 26 -2.14 1.17 -2.95
CA ASP A 26 -3.31 0.64 -3.60
C ASP A 26 -2.97 -0.59 -4.44
N CYS A 27 -4.00 -1.18 -5.04
CA CYS A 27 -3.84 -2.37 -5.85
C CYS A 27 -2.91 -2.17 -7.03
N SER A 28 -2.91 -0.97 -7.64
CA SER A 28 -2.09 -0.72 -8.83
C SER A 28 -0.60 -0.87 -8.54
N VAL A 29 -0.15 -0.43 -7.36
CA VAL A 29 1.25 -0.54 -6.96
C VAL A 29 1.63 -2.00 -6.71
N LEU A 30 0.81 -2.72 -5.94
CA LEU A 30 1.12 -4.11 -5.63
C LEU A 30 0.95 -5.02 -6.83
N ALA A 31 -0.06 -4.77 -7.67
CA ALA A 31 -0.23 -5.56 -8.90
C ALA A 31 0.99 -5.38 -9.81
N GLY A 32 1.51 -4.17 -9.92
CA GLY A 32 2.71 -3.91 -10.69
C GLY A 32 3.89 -4.74 -10.21
N LEU A 33 4.07 -4.78 -8.89
CA LEU A 33 5.17 -5.52 -8.29
C LEU A 33 4.98 -7.04 -8.37
N LEU A 34 3.79 -7.52 -7.99
CA LEU A 34 3.54 -8.95 -7.81
C LEU A 34 3.32 -9.70 -9.12
N PHE A 35 2.74 -9.02 -10.12
CA PHE A 35 2.42 -9.65 -11.41
C PHE A 35 3.31 -9.15 -12.53
N GLN A 36 4.46 -8.56 -12.17
CA GLN A 36 5.55 -8.19 -13.08
C GLN A 36 5.09 -7.34 -14.26
N GLU A 37 4.23 -6.36 -13.96
CA GLU A 37 3.84 -5.38 -14.98
C GLU A 37 5.03 -4.51 -15.34
N HIS A 38 4.95 -3.79 -16.47
CA HIS A 38 6.08 -3.00 -16.95
C HIS A 38 6.51 -1.90 -15.98
N TRP A 39 5.69 -1.55 -14.98
CA TRP A 39 6.02 -0.55 -13.96
C TRP A 39 6.53 -1.15 -12.65
N PHE A 40 6.93 -2.43 -12.65
CA PHE A 40 7.27 -3.09 -11.38
C PHE A 40 8.48 -2.48 -10.68
N LYS A 41 9.44 -1.93 -11.41
CA LYS A 41 10.60 -1.28 -10.81
C LYS A 41 10.20 -0.02 -10.06
N GLU A 42 9.38 0.80 -10.67
CA GLU A 42 8.88 2.02 -10.04
C GLU A 42 8.00 1.67 -8.85
N ALA A 43 7.18 0.64 -8.94
CA ALA A 43 6.37 0.18 -7.82
C ALA A 43 7.26 -0.21 -6.64
N GLY A 44 8.33 -0.97 -6.87
CA GLY A 44 9.27 -1.33 -5.83
C GLY A 44 9.92 -0.12 -5.18
N GLN A 45 10.31 0.87 -5.96
CA GLN A 45 10.92 2.08 -5.45
C GLN A 45 9.98 2.87 -4.54
N ARG A 46 8.69 2.90 -4.86
CA ARG A 46 7.71 3.66 -4.08
C ARG A 46 7.47 3.07 -2.70
N ILE A 47 7.67 1.79 -2.53
CA ILE A 47 7.41 1.12 -1.25
C ILE A 47 8.67 0.73 -0.50
N GLU A 48 9.84 0.92 -1.09
CA GLU A 48 11.09 0.54 -0.47
C GLU A 48 11.29 1.26 0.87
N GLY A 49 11.63 0.49 1.90
CA GLY A 49 11.88 1.05 3.23
C GLY A 49 10.65 1.57 3.95
N ARG A 50 9.45 1.28 3.44
CA ARG A 50 8.21 1.77 4.01
C ARG A 50 7.45 0.67 4.75
N SER A 51 6.64 1.08 5.71
CA SER A 51 5.67 0.21 6.38
C SER A 51 4.36 0.28 5.61
N LEU A 52 3.93 -0.84 5.04
CA LEU A 52 2.80 -0.86 4.10
C LEU A 52 1.49 -0.95 4.86
N LYS A 53 0.54 -0.12 4.45
CA LYS A 53 -0.80 -0.04 5.02
C LYS A 53 -1.83 -0.10 3.89
N ALA A 54 -2.95 -0.74 4.13
CA ALA A 54 -4.01 -0.83 3.13
C ALA A 54 -5.35 -1.13 3.78
N PRO A 55 -6.46 -0.76 3.14
CA PRO A 55 -7.75 -1.27 3.57
C PRO A 55 -7.89 -2.76 3.22
N TRP A 56 -8.77 -3.46 3.93
CA TRP A 56 -9.00 -4.89 3.68
C TRP A 56 -9.41 -5.20 2.24
N LEU A 57 -10.05 -4.26 1.56
CA LEU A 57 -10.49 -4.48 0.17
C LEU A 57 -9.33 -4.79 -0.78
N LEU A 58 -8.10 -4.44 -0.41
CA LEU A 58 -6.93 -4.75 -1.22
C LEU A 58 -6.84 -6.25 -1.53
N ASP A 59 -7.17 -7.12 -0.55
CA ASP A 59 -7.14 -8.56 -0.77
C ASP A 59 -8.00 -8.95 -1.96
N ASN A 60 -9.24 -8.47 -2.00
CA ASN A 60 -10.17 -8.82 -3.07
C ASN A 60 -9.76 -8.22 -4.41
N GLU A 61 -9.21 -7.03 -4.39
CA GLU A 61 -8.74 -6.42 -5.63
C GLU A 61 -7.56 -7.19 -6.23
N LEU A 62 -6.61 -7.61 -5.40
CA LEU A 62 -5.48 -8.41 -5.89
C LEU A 62 -5.90 -9.79 -6.34
N ILE A 63 -6.81 -10.43 -5.61
CA ILE A 63 -7.37 -11.71 -6.05
C ILE A 63 -8.02 -11.55 -7.43
N ASN A 64 -8.74 -10.44 -7.64
CA ASN A 64 -9.39 -10.21 -8.94
C ASN A 64 -8.36 -10.05 -10.06
N VAL A 65 -7.24 -9.37 -9.82
CA VAL A 65 -6.15 -9.28 -10.78
C VAL A 65 -5.59 -10.67 -11.09
N ALA A 66 -5.35 -11.48 -10.06
CA ALA A 66 -4.84 -12.84 -10.24
C ALA A 66 -5.82 -13.71 -11.04
N VAL A 67 -7.11 -13.59 -10.76
CA VAL A 67 -8.14 -14.33 -11.51
C VAL A 67 -8.10 -13.96 -12.99
N LYS A 68 -7.97 -12.67 -13.30
CA LYS A 68 -7.86 -12.22 -14.70
C LYS A 68 -6.61 -12.76 -15.37
N LYS A 69 -5.46 -12.74 -14.67
CA LYS A 69 -4.21 -13.30 -15.20
C LYS A 69 -4.35 -14.80 -15.48
N HIS A 70 -4.94 -15.54 -14.54
CA HIS A 70 -5.18 -16.96 -14.69
C HIS A 70 -6.02 -17.25 -15.94
N ARG A 71 -7.14 -16.51 -16.10
CA ARG A 71 -8.04 -16.70 -17.25
C ARG A 71 -7.42 -16.29 -18.56
N ALA A 72 -6.40 -15.44 -18.52
CA ALA A 72 -5.65 -15.06 -19.71
C ALA A 72 -4.52 -16.03 -20.04
N GLY A 73 -4.38 -17.11 -19.28
CA GLY A 73 -3.35 -18.13 -19.53
C GLY A 73 -2.09 -17.99 -18.72
N PHE A 74 -2.06 -17.04 -17.75
CA PHE A 74 -0.87 -16.80 -16.92
C PHE A 74 -1.07 -17.37 -15.52
N GLU A 75 -1.39 -18.67 -15.44
CA GLU A 75 -1.70 -19.32 -14.16
C GLU A 75 -0.55 -19.25 -13.17
N GLU A 76 0.66 -19.54 -13.64
CA GLU A 76 1.83 -19.57 -12.79
C GLU A 76 2.14 -18.18 -12.22
N LEU A 77 2.07 -17.16 -13.08
CA LEU A 77 2.28 -15.79 -12.67
C LEU A 77 1.23 -15.37 -11.62
N ALA A 78 -0.03 -15.73 -11.84
CA ALA A 78 -1.11 -15.43 -10.91
C ALA A 78 -0.87 -16.10 -9.56
N GLN A 79 -0.54 -17.37 -9.55
CA GLN A 79 -0.31 -18.13 -8.32
C GLN A 79 0.90 -17.60 -7.57
N ASN A 80 2.02 -17.38 -8.26
CA ASN A 80 3.24 -16.90 -7.64
C ASN A 80 3.06 -15.48 -7.05
N GLY A 81 2.33 -14.64 -7.76
CA GLY A 81 2.04 -13.30 -7.25
C GLY A 81 1.25 -13.34 -5.96
N LEU A 82 0.20 -14.16 -5.89
CA LEU A 82 -0.59 -14.29 -4.67
C LEU A 82 0.20 -14.95 -3.54
N ASP A 83 1.02 -15.97 -3.85
CA ASP A 83 1.87 -16.59 -2.84
C ASP A 83 2.80 -15.55 -2.21
N THR A 84 3.42 -14.71 -3.02
CA THR A 84 4.28 -13.64 -2.52
C THR A 84 3.47 -12.65 -1.67
N TYR A 85 2.29 -12.27 -2.13
CA TYR A 85 1.43 -11.35 -1.40
C TYR A 85 1.13 -11.85 0.01
N THR A 86 0.87 -13.14 0.17
CA THR A 86 0.55 -13.71 1.48
C THR A 86 1.72 -13.66 2.45
N THR A 87 2.94 -13.47 1.97
CA THR A 87 4.12 -13.35 2.82
C THR A 87 4.48 -11.91 3.15
N MET A 88 3.84 -10.94 2.50
CA MET A 88 4.15 -9.52 2.72
C MET A 88 3.56 -9.03 4.03
N ASP A 89 4.31 -8.18 4.70
CA ASP A 89 3.86 -7.55 5.93
C ASP A 89 3.10 -6.27 5.58
N ILE A 90 1.79 -6.40 5.46
CA ILE A 90 0.90 -5.28 5.15
C ILE A 90 -0.14 -5.21 6.26
N GLU A 91 -0.18 -4.09 6.96
CA GLU A 91 -1.21 -3.87 7.96
C GLU A 91 -2.51 -3.45 7.28
N ARG A 92 -3.60 -4.15 7.58
CA ARG A 92 -4.89 -3.92 6.95
C ARG A 92 -5.86 -3.31 7.92
N PHE A 93 -6.70 -2.42 7.41
CA PHE A 93 -7.61 -1.61 8.22
C PHE A 93 -9.03 -1.74 7.70
N SER A 94 -9.98 -1.76 8.63
CA SER A 94 -11.39 -1.59 8.29
C SER A 94 -11.65 -0.12 7.97
N THR A 95 -12.56 0.12 7.05
CA THR A 95 -12.88 1.48 6.63
C THR A 95 -14.14 1.99 7.33
N SER A 96 -14.29 3.32 7.33
CA SER A 96 -15.49 3.99 7.83
C SER A 96 -16.44 4.22 6.65
N PRO A 97 -17.58 3.51 6.57
CA PRO A 97 -18.45 3.62 5.39
C PRO A 97 -18.92 5.03 5.10
N LEU A 98 -19.32 5.78 6.12
CA LEU A 98 -19.84 7.14 5.90
C LEU A 98 -18.74 8.10 5.44
N LYS A 99 -17.54 7.97 5.99
CA LYS A 99 -16.43 8.85 5.63
C LYS A 99 -15.90 8.52 4.23
N VAL A 100 -15.82 7.25 3.88
CA VAL A 100 -15.43 6.82 2.53
C VAL A 100 -16.46 7.31 1.51
N TYR A 101 -17.74 7.15 1.82
CA TYR A 101 -18.80 7.67 0.98
C TYR A 101 -18.65 9.16 0.72
N ALA A 102 -18.41 9.94 1.78
CA ALA A 102 -18.26 11.39 1.65
C ALA A 102 -17.08 11.77 0.74
N LEU A 103 -15.95 11.07 0.87
CA LEU A 103 -14.78 11.30 0.01
C LEU A 103 -15.04 10.92 -1.43
N ALA A 104 -15.74 9.80 -1.65
CA ALA A 104 -16.09 9.35 -2.99
C ALA A 104 -16.93 10.41 -3.72
N ILE A 105 -17.91 10.97 -3.04
CA ILE A 105 -18.75 12.02 -3.61
C ILE A 105 -17.96 13.29 -3.86
N ARG A 106 -17.17 13.70 -2.85
CA ARG A 106 -16.41 14.97 -2.94
C ARG A 106 -15.43 14.98 -4.10
N TYR A 107 -14.72 13.88 -4.31
CA TYR A 107 -13.67 13.80 -5.34
C TYR A 107 -14.07 12.99 -6.57
N GLN A 108 -15.33 12.56 -6.63
CA GLN A 108 -15.85 11.77 -7.76
C GLN A 108 -15.02 10.50 -7.98
N LEU A 109 -14.68 9.84 -6.89
CA LEU A 109 -13.95 8.58 -6.91
C LEU A 109 -14.90 7.40 -6.75
N SER A 110 -14.45 6.22 -7.17
CA SER A 110 -15.12 5.00 -6.77
C SER A 110 -15.01 4.83 -5.25
N ALA A 111 -15.88 4.03 -4.67
CA ALA A 111 -15.79 3.71 -3.25
C ALA A 111 -14.45 3.03 -2.92
N TYR A 112 -13.93 2.23 -3.85
CA TYR A 112 -12.67 1.53 -3.67
C TYR A 112 -11.50 2.53 -3.58
N ASP A 113 -11.39 3.44 -4.53
CA ASP A 113 -10.34 4.46 -4.51
C ASP A 113 -10.48 5.38 -3.29
N ALA A 114 -11.72 5.74 -2.96
CA ALA A 114 -11.99 6.59 -1.80
C ALA A 114 -11.57 5.92 -0.49
N ALA A 115 -11.65 4.60 -0.42
CA ALA A 115 -11.21 3.86 0.78
C ALA A 115 -9.71 4.03 1.02
N TYR A 116 -8.91 3.98 -0.03
CA TYR A 116 -7.47 4.23 0.08
C TYR A 116 -7.17 5.66 0.50
N LEU A 117 -7.86 6.62 -0.10
CA LEU A 117 -7.71 8.02 0.26
C LEU A 117 -8.09 8.27 1.72
N TRP A 118 -9.20 7.71 2.16
CA TRP A 118 -9.65 7.81 3.54
C TRP A 118 -8.57 7.27 4.49
N LEU A 119 -8.01 6.11 4.19
CA LEU A 119 -7.02 5.51 5.07
C LEU A 119 -5.75 6.36 5.15
N ALA A 120 -5.28 6.87 4.00
CA ALA A 120 -4.11 7.74 3.99
C ALA A 120 -4.34 8.99 4.85
N ALA A 121 -5.53 9.57 4.78
CA ALA A 121 -5.87 10.74 5.59
C ALA A 121 -5.93 10.39 7.08
N GLU A 122 -6.56 9.26 7.44
CA GLU A 122 -6.64 8.80 8.82
C GLU A 122 -5.27 8.59 9.44
N LEU A 123 -4.37 7.98 8.70
CA LEU A 123 -3.02 7.69 9.17
C LEU A 123 -2.06 8.86 8.99
N LYS A 124 -2.49 9.92 8.31
CA LYS A 124 -1.63 11.03 7.89
C LYS A 124 -0.38 10.51 7.19
N ALA A 125 -0.59 9.58 6.27
CA ALA A 125 0.45 8.89 5.53
C ALA A 125 0.35 9.20 4.04
N PRO A 126 1.46 9.11 3.30
CA PRO A 126 1.41 9.22 1.85
C PRO A 126 0.58 8.09 1.25
N LEU A 127 0.03 8.34 0.07
CA LEU A 127 -0.67 7.34 -0.72
C LEU A 127 0.12 7.11 -2.01
N ALA A 128 0.53 5.88 -2.24
CA ALA A 128 1.20 5.48 -3.46
C ALA A 128 0.20 4.82 -4.41
N THR A 129 0.09 5.33 -5.61
CA THR A 129 -0.84 4.82 -6.62
C THR A 129 -0.34 5.14 -8.02
N PHE A 130 -0.69 4.30 -8.99
CA PHE A 130 -0.51 4.62 -10.40
C PHE A 130 -1.80 5.13 -11.04
N ASN A 131 -2.88 5.23 -10.27
CA ASN A 131 -4.15 5.77 -10.75
C ASN A 131 -4.09 7.30 -10.67
N GLU A 132 -4.06 7.96 -11.83
CA GLU A 132 -3.91 9.42 -11.91
C GLU A 132 -5.02 10.16 -11.19
N LYS A 133 -6.26 9.69 -11.35
CA LYS A 133 -7.41 10.35 -10.72
C LYS A 133 -7.32 10.29 -9.20
N LEU A 134 -6.96 9.12 -8.65
CA LEU A 134 -6.77 8.97 -7.22
C LEU A 134 -5.59 9.81 -6.73
N ALA A 135 -4.50 9.83 -7.48
CA ALA A 135 -3.33 10.64 -7.13
C ALA A 135 -3.66 12.13 -7.04
N THR A 136 -4.44 12.64 -8.00
CA THR A 136 -4.85 14.04 -8.01
C THR A 136 -5.71 14.38 -6.80
N ALA A 137 -6.69 13.54 -6.50
CA ALA A 137 -7.53 13.73 -5.33
C ALA A 137 -6.71 13.68 -4.03
N ALA A 138 -5.76 12.75 -3.95
CA ALA A 138 -4.91 12.60 -2.77
C ALA A 138 -4.02 13.82 -2.57
N GLN A 139 -3.42 14.36 -3.62
CA GLN A 139 -2.61 15.56 -3.51
C GLN A 139 -3.41 16.74 -2.92
N THR A 140 -4.62 16.90 -3.39
CA THR A 140 -5.48 17.97 -2.90
C THR A 140 -5.90 17.72 -1.45
N HIS A 141 -6.41 16.52 -1.18
CA HIS A 141 -6.99 16.21 0.13
C HIS A 141 -5.94 16.14 1.23
N LEU A 142 -4.83 15.42 0.99
CA LEU A 142 -3.81 15.24 2.01
C LEU A 142 -3.07 16.53 2.33
N SER A 143 -2.93 17.43 1.37
CA SER A 143 -2.30 18.73 1.63
C SER A 143 -3.13 19.64 2.51
N GLN A 144 -4.43 19.35 2.68
CA GLN A 144 -5.35 20.15 3.49
C GLN A 144 -5.46 19.64 4.92
N LEU A 145 -4.81 18.56 5.27
CA LEU A 145 -4.86 18.01 6.62
C LEU A 145 -4.11 18.93 7.59
N PRO A 146 -4.63 19.09 8.82
CA PRO A 146 -3.98 19.93 9.84
C PRO A 146 -2.67 19.34 10.35
#